data_8be49205e98d390e7f20e6bbff31a0bd
#
_entry.id   8be49205e98d390e7f20e6bbff31a0bd
#
_cell.length_a   1.000
_cell.length_b   1.000
_cell.length_c   1.000
_cell.angle_alpha   90.00
_cell.angle_beta   90.00
_cell.angle_gamma   90.00
#
_symmetry.space_group_name_H-M   'P 1'
#
loop_
_entity.id
_entity.type
_entity.pdbx_description
1 polymer ?
#
loop_
_entity_poly.entity_id
_entity_poly.type
_entity_poly.pdbx_seq_one_letter_code
_entity_poly.pdbx_strand_id
1 'polypeptide(L)'
;MRLLDVLLARRRIAPYVRRTPFVRSSWLSDLSGAEVWLKLESTQHSHSFKWRGAFNAVIARLERGTPKLARLVTASAGNHGRALAAAAETFGLPLTVFTPADAPQVKLTAIARHGAELRADSRDYDEAERRAKAFASETGASFISPYSDADVIAGAATAALEIFEDAADTDLLVVPIGGGGLISGAAAVAKAVSTRCAVVGVEVEVSCAFLTSVRAGKLVEIVPGASLADGLGGNPDPDTITFEPIQRLVDQLVTVSEQDLKDALVGLVTADHVIAEGAGAAAPAAVVGKRINVTGRRVAVFVSGANIDRARLAALLA
;
A
#
# COMPACT_ATOMS: atom_id res chain seq x y z
N MET A 1 -9.01 -6.07 13.13
CA MET A 1 -7.69 -6.75 13.18
C MET A 1 -7.09 -6.56 14.56
N ARG A 2 -6.50 -7.58 15.16
CA ARG A 2 -5.83 -7.56 16.46
C ARG A 2 -4.32 -7.60 16.26
N LEU A 3 -3.53 -7.11 17.22
CA LEU A 3 -2.06 -7.20 17.18
C LEU A 3 -1.57 -8.65 17.00
N LEU A 4 -2.26 -9.61 17.62
CA LEU A 4 -1.94 -11.04 17.46
C LEU A 4 -1.95 -11.49 15.99
N ASP A 5 -2.89 -10.99 15.19
CA ASP A 5 -3.01 -11.35 13.77
C ASP A 5 -1.77 -10.85 12.99
N VAL A 6 -1.24 -9.68 13.37
CA VAL A 6 0.00 -9.11 12.79
C VAL A 6 1.25 -9.89 13.24
N LEU A 7 1.31 -10.30 14.50
CA LEU A 7 2.43 -11.12 15.01
C LEU A 7 2.48 -12.51 14.34
N LEU A 8 1.32 -13.11 14.09
CA LEU A 8 1.22 -14.35 13.33
C LEU A 8 1.64 -14.14 11.86
N ALA A 9 1.18 -13.05 11.23
CA ALA A 9 1.61 -12.69 9.89
C ALA A 9 3.13 -12.51 9.81
N ARG A 10 3.72 -11.75 10.74
CA ARG A 10 5.18 -11.57 10.82
C ARG A 10 5.93 -12.91 10.87
N ARG A 11 5.48 -13.83 11.72
CA ARG A 11 6.08 -15.18 11.84
C ARG A 11 6.02 -15.93 10.51
N ARG A 12 4.85 -15.89 9.81
CA ARG A 12 4.65 -16.56 8.54
C ARG A 12 5.57 -16.04 7.45
N ILE A 13 5.66 -14.72 7.33
CA ILE A 13 6.37 -14.10 6.21
C ILE A 13 7.85 -13.87 6.48
N ALA A 14 8.35 -14.11 7.69
CA ALA A 14 9.75 -13.87 8.05
C ALA A 14 10.79 -14.46 7.06
N PRO A 15 10.62 -15.68 6.50
CA PRO A 15 11.56 -16.22 5.51
C PRO A 15 11.49 -15.57 4.14
N TYR A 16 10.42 -14.81 3.85
CA TYR A 16 10.09 -14.31 2.51
C TYR A 16 10.15 -12.79 2.37
N VAL A 17 10.37 -12.06 3.47
CA VAL A 17 10.39 -10.60 3.47
C VAL A 17 11.71 -10.05 3.99
N ARG A 18 12.05 -8.86 3.54
CA ARG A 18 13.13 -8.09 4.14
C ARG A 18 12.57 -7.27 5.28
N ARG A 19 13.30 -7.21 6.42
CA ARG A 19 13.14 -6.11 7.35
C ARG A 19 13.67 -4.86 6.64
N THR A 20 12.78 -3.96 6.25
CA THR A 20 13.17 -2.80 5.46
C THR A 20 13.78 -1.72 6.33
N PRO A 21 14.71 -0.90 5.79
CA PRO A 21 15.35 0.16 6.56
C PRO A 21 14.32 1.16 7.13
N PHE A 22 14.63 1.63 8.34
CA PHE A 22 13.97 2.77 8.97
C PHE A 22 15.06 3.79 9.25
N VAL A 23 15.13 4.85 8.41
CA VAL A 23 16.27 5.78 8.36
C VAL A 23 15.82 7.21 8.56
N ARG A 24 16.64 8.01 9.23
CA ARG A 24 16.37 9.43 9.44
C ARG A 24 16.54 10.18 8.10
N SER A 25 15.54 10.98 7.72
CA SER A 25 15.64 11.95 6.65
C SER A 25 16.12 13.29 7.23
N SER A 26 17.36 13.67 6.94
CA SER A 26 17.88 14.99 7.34
C SER A 26 17.12 16.09 6.61
N TRP A 27 16.87 15.91 5.32
CA TRP A 27 16.14 16.86 4.49
C TRP A 27 14.73 17.17 5.04
N LEU A 28 13.90 16.15 5.27
CA LEU A 28 12.55 16.37 5.80
C LEU A 28 12.57 16.88 7.24
N SER A 29 13.58 16.48 8.04
CA SER A 29 13.72 16.95 9.41
C SER A 29 14.03 18.46 9.44
N ASP A 30 14.99 18.91 8.63
CA ASP A 30 15.36 20.31 8.54
C ASP A 30 14.24 21.18 7.98
N LEU A 31 13.53 20.66 6.95
CA LEU A 31 12.40 21.34 6.32
C LEU A 31 11.22 21.56 7.29
N SER A 32 10.98 20.62 8.20
CA SER A 32 9.76 20.57 9.02
C SER A 32 9.97 20.96 10.49
N GLY A 33 11.21 21.01 10.96
CA GLY A 33 11.53 21.17 12.38
C GLY A 33 11.11 19.97 13.24
N ALA A 34 11.05 18.78 12.65
CA ALA A 34 10.69 17.53 13.27
C ALA A 34 11.85 16.52 13.19
N GLU A 35 11.76 15.42 13.91
CA GLU A 35 12.63 14.25 13.71
C GLU A 35 11.91 13.27 12.78
N VAL A 36 12.18 13.36 11.45
CA VAL A 36 11.50 12.56 10.43
C VAL A 36 12.30 11.32 10.07
N TRP A 37 11.64 10.16 10.12
CA TRP A 37 12.19 8.87 9.77
C TRP A 37 11.37 8.24 8.64
N LEU A 38 12.05 7.67 7.66
CA LEU A 38 11.47 7.02 6.48
C LEU A 38 11.46 5.49 6.66
N LYS A 39 10.30 4.87 6.57
CA LYS A 39 10.15 3.42 6.42
C LYS A 39 10.19 3.05 4.96
N LEU A 40 11.32 2.48 4.50
CA LEU A 40 11.62 2.28 3.10
C LEU A 40 11.07 0.96 2.55
N GLU A 41 9.75 0.83 2.40
CA GLU A 41 9.12 -0.31 1.74
C GLU A 41 9.44 -0.34 0.22
N SER A 42 9.96 0.74 -0.34
CA SER A 42 10.58 0.81 -1.66
C SER A 42 11.75 -0.18 -1.85
N THR A 43 12.39 -0.62 -0.77
CA THR A 43 13.50 -1.59 -0.80
C THR A 43 13.07 -3.04 -0.60
N GLN A 44 11.78 -3.33 -0.44
CA GLN A 44 11.26 -4.69 -0.35
C GLN A 44 11.48 -5.45 -1.68
N HIS A 45 11.40 -6.77 -1.70
CA HIS A 45 11.72 -7.61 -2.87
C HIS A 45 11.02 -7.20 -4.17
N SER A 46 9.73 -6.80 -4.15
CA SER A 46 9.04 -6.28 -5.33
C SER A 46 9.05 -4.76 -5.41
N HIS A 47 9.91 -4.10 -4.62
CA HIS A 47 9.97 -2.65 -4.46
C HIS A 47 8.64 -2.03 -3.99
N SER A 48 7.88 -2.75 -3.15
CA SER A 48 6.62 -2.27 -2.56
C SER A 48 6.22 -3.09 -1.35
N PHE A 49 5.55 -2.45 -0.37
CA PHE A 49 4.97 -3.10 0.81
C PHE A 49 4.00 -4.24 0.47
N LYS A 50 3.45 -4.24 -0.74
CA LYS A 50 2.47 -5.26 -1.20
C LYS A 50 2.99 -6.68 -1.10
N TRP A 51 4.30 -6.86 -1.14
CA TRP A 51 4.96 -8.14 -0.96
C TRP A 51 4.55 -8.81 0.36
N ARG A 52 4.53 -8.05 1.44
CA ARG A 52 4.19 -8.55 2.78
C ARG A 52 2.78 -9.13 2.86
N GLY A 53 1.81 -8.36 2.35
CA GLY A 53 0.40 -8.78 2.33
C GLY A 53 0.15 -9.96 1.41
N ALA A 54 0.73 -9.98 0.22
CA ALA A 54 0.58 -11.06 -0.75
C ALA A 54 1.10 -12.39 -0.20
N PHE A 55 2.32 -12.42 0.34
CA PHE A 55 2.89 -13.62 0.94
C PHE A 55 2.09 -14.10 2.15
N ASN A 56 1.69 -13.19 3.06
CA ASN A 56 0.89 -13.59 4.21
C ASN A 56 -0.45 -14.19 3.80
N ALA A 57 -1.12 -13.60 2.82
CA ALA A 57 -2.42 -14.09 2.35
C ALA A 57 -2.34 -15.49 1.73
N VAL A 58 -1.28 -15.78 0.98
CA VAL A 58 -1.07 -17.11 0.39
C VAL A 58 -0.74 -18.13 1.49
N ILE A 59 0.24 -17.85 2.35
CA ILE A 59 0.66 -18.78 3.40
C ILE A 59 -0.49 -19.07 4.38
N ALA A 60 -1.22 -18.04 4.80
CA ALA A 60 -2.35 -18.20 5.72
C ALA A 60 -3.47 -19.09 5.14
N ARG A 61 -3.70 -19.03 3.83
CA ARG A 61 -4.64 -19.94 3.15
C ARG A 61 -4.14 -21.38 3.09
N LEU A 62 -2.84 -21.57 2.83
CA LEU A 62 -2.20 -22.89 2.86
C LEU A 62 -2.27 -23.50 4.28
N GLU A 63 -1.96 -22.72 5.33
CA GLU A 63 -2.04 -23.18 6.73
C GLU A 63 -3.45 -23.60 7.15
N ARG A 64 -4.48 -22.88 6.67
CA ARG A 64 -5.87 -23.22 6.97
C ARG A 64 -6.35 -24.49 6.27
N GLY A 65 -5.54 -25.08 5.39
CA GLY A 65 -5.88 -26.30 4.70
C GLY A 65 -7.13 -26.13 3.82
N THR A 66 -7.30 -24.95 3.21
CA THR A 66 -8.46 -24.65 2.36
C THR A 66 -8.54 -25.72 1.26
N PRO A 67 -9.55 -26.59 1.24
CA PRO A 67 -9.58 -27.79 0.38
C PRO A 67 -9.53 -27.50 -1.12
N LYS A 68 -9.61 -26.22 -1.51
CA LYS A 68 -9.67 -25.74 -2.89
C LYS A 68 -8.70 -24.60 -3.18
N LEU A 69 -7.50 -24.56 -2.56
CA LEU A 69 -6.49 -23.63 -3.02
C LEU A 69 -5.89 -24.09 -4.37
N ALA A 70 -6.79 -24.50 -5.30
CA ALA A 70 -6.39 -24.97 -6.61
C ALA A 70 -5.90 -23.82 -7.51
N ARG A 71 -6.35 -22.61 -7.28
CA ARG A 71 -6.00 -21.41 -8.06
C ARG A 71 -6.23 -20.13 -7.25
N LEU A 72 -5.34 -19.18 -7.42
CA LEU A 72 -5.50 -17.82 -6.93
C LEU A 72 -6.02 -16.90 -8.03
N VAL A 73 -6.74 -15.86 -7.65
CA VAL A 73 -7.18 -14.82 -8.58
C VAL A 73 -7.13 -13.44 -7.92
N THR A 74 -6.80 -12.43 -8.70
CA THR A 74 -6.82 -11.02 -8.26
C THR A 74 -7.09 -10.08 -9.43
N ALA A 75 -7.41 -8.83 -9.11
CA ALA A 75 -7.43 -7.73 -10.06
C ALA A 75 -6.33 -6.74 -9.69
N SER A 76 -5.28 -6.63 -10.50
CA SER A 76 -4.21 -5.64 -10.29
C SER A 76 -3.18 -5.67 -11.42
N ALA A 77 -3.01 -4.56 -12.12
CA ALA A 77 -1.89 -4.38 -13.04
C ALA A 77 -0.59 -3.88 -12.35
N GLY A 78 -0.63 -3.58 -11.03
CA GLY A 78 0.44 -2.91 -10.30
C GLY A 78 1.16 -3.79 -9.28
N ASN A 79 1.55 -3.14 -8.18
CA ASN A 79 2.37 -3.72 -7.11
C ASN A 79 1.79 -4.99 -6.48
N HIS A 80 0.45 -5.06 -6.32
CA HIS A 80 -0.18 -6.23 -5.74
C HIS A 80 -0.14 -7.43 -6.69
N GLY A 81 -0.50 -7.24 -7.96
CA GLY A 81 -0.43 -8.30 -8.97
C GLY A 81 0.95 -8.92 -9.07
N ARG A 82 2.00 -8.07 -9.11
CA ARG A 82 3.40 -8.52 -9.12
C ARG A 82 3.79 -9.29 -7.86
N ALA A 83 3.42 -8.78 -6.68
CA ALA A 83 3.75 -9.44 -5.41
C ALA A 83 3.01 -10.77 -5.24
N LEU A 84 1.73 -10.83 -5.64
CA LEU A 84 0.94 -12.05 -5.58
C LEU A 84 1.42 -13.09 -6.60
N ALA A 85 1.85 -12.66 -7.80
CA ALA A 85 2.41 -13.55 -8.80
C ALA A 85 3.70 -14.22 -8.29
N ALA A 86 4.59 -13.46 -7.65
CA ALA A 86 5.78 -14.03 -7.02
C ALA A 86 5.46 -14.99 -5.87
N ALA A 87 4.46 -14.66 -5.04
CA ALA A 87 4.02 -15.56 -3.97
C ALA A 87 3.41 -16.85 -4.56
N ALA A 88 2.58 -16.75 -5.58
CA ALA A 88 1.98 -17.90 -6.27
C ALA A 88 3.06 -18.82 -6.86
N GLU A 89 4.05 -18.26 -7.56
CA GLU A 89 5.22 -18.99 -8.08
C GLU A 89 5.99 -19.71 -6.96
N THR A 90 6.27 -19.01 -5.85
CA THR A 90 7.02 -19.56 -4.70
C THR A 90 6.35 -20.81 -4.12
N PHE A 91 5.02 -20.85 -4.11
CA PHE A 91 4.25 -21.97 -3.54
C PHE A 91 3.66 -22.91 -4.61
N GLY A 92 4.03 -22.76 -5.89
CA GLY A 92 3.57 -23.61 -6.98
C GLY A 92 2.06 -23.51 -7.24
N LEU A 93 1.44 -22.39 -6.98
CA LEU A 93 0.00 -22.17 -7.15
C LEU A 93 -0.29 -21.45 -8.47
N PRO A 94 -1.26 -21.93 -9.28
CA PRO A 94 -1.73 -21.19 -10.42
C PRO A 94 -2.36 -19.86 -10.01
N LEU A 95 -2.06 -18.78 -10.75
CA LEU A 95 -2.62 -17.45 -10.53
C LEU A 95 -3.21 -16.90 -11.83
N THR A 96 -4.44 -16.37 -11.76
CA THR A 96 -5.05 -15.57 -12.83
C THR A 96 -5.14 -14.12 -12.36
N VAL A 97 -4.66 -13.18 -13.18
CA VAL A 97 -4.67 -11.74 -12.88
C VAL A 97 -5.49 -11.01 -13.93
N PHE A 98 -6.56 -10.33 -13.49
CA PHE A 98 -7.38 -9.47 -14.33
C PHE A 98 -6.83 -8.04 -14.29
N THR A 99 -6.76 -7.40 -15.46
CA THR A 99 -6.28 -6.02 -15.59
C THR A 99 -7.07 -5.26 -16.65
N PRO A 100 -7.05 -3.92 -16.61
CA PRO A 100 -7.49 -3.12 -17.74
C PRO A 100 -6.68 -3.42 -19.01
N ALA A 101 -7.30 -3.23 -20.17
CA ALA A 101 -6.67 -3.46 -21.48
C ALA A 101 -5.55 -2.46 -21.79
N ASP A 102 -5.63 -1.26 -21.23
CA ASP A 102 -4.66 -0.18 -21.38
C ASP A 102 -3.53 -0.20 -20.33
N ALA A 103 -3.47 -1.24 -19.50
CA ALA A 103 -2.43 -1.37 -18.49
C ALA A 103 -1.03 -1.37 -19.14
N PRO A 104 -0.05 -0.62 -18.59
CA PRO A 104 1.29 -0.51 -19.18
C PRO A 104 1.96 -1.88 -19.34
N GLN A 105 2.48 -2.15 -20.54
CA GLN A 105 3.09 -3.44 -20.89
C GLN A 105 4.23 -3.83 -19.96
N VAL A 106 5.01 -2.86 -19.46
CA VAL A 106 6.08 -3.11 -18.50
C VAL A 106 5.56 -3.71 -17.19
N LYS A 107 4.39 -3.26 -16.71
CA LYS A 107 3.74 -3.80 -15.52
C LYS A 107 3.19 -5.21 -15.77
N LEU A 108 2.54 -5.44 -16.92
CA LEU A 108 2.02 -6.77 -17.31
C LEU A 108 3.16 -7.78 -17.46
N THR A 109 4.26 -7.40 -18.11
CA THR A 109 5.44 -8.25 -18.27
C THR A 109 6.05 -8.64 -16.90
N ALA A 110 6.06 -7.71 -15.94
CA ALA A 110 6.58 -7.97 -14.60
C ALA A 110 5.73 -9.00 -13.83
N ILE A 111 4.42 -9.07 -14.08
CA ILE A 111 3.51 -10.08 -13.52
C ILE A 111 3.68 -11.41 -14.25
N ALA A 112 3.70 -11.40 -15.60
CA ALA A 112 3.79 -12.59 -16.42
C ALA A 112 5.09 -13.38 -16.20
N ARG A 113 6.20 -12.71 -15.85
CA ARG A 113 7.49 -13.35 -15.53
C ARG A 113 7.41 -14.39 -14.40
N HIS A 114 6.40 -14.28 -13.53
CA HIS A 114 6.12 -15.21 -12.45
C HIS A 114 5.11 -16.31 -12.84
N GLY A 115 4.84 -16.52 -14.15
CA GLY A 115 3.97 -17.58 -14.63
C GLY A 115 2.47 -17.32 -14.43
N ALA A 116 2.06 -16.11 -14.08
CA ALA A 116 0.65 -15.76 -13.93
C ALA A 116 -0.08 -15.71 -15.29
N GLU A 117 -1.30 -16.25 -15.35
CA GLU A 117 -2.24 -16.08 -16.46
C GLU A 117 -2.80 -14.66 -16.42
N LEU A 118 -2.54 -13.86 -17.48
CA LEU A 118 -3.05 -12.48 -17.58
C LEU A 118 -4.34 -12.46 -18.40
N ARG A 119 -5.35 -11.75 -17.89
CA ARG A 119 -6.58 -11.37 -18.58
C ARG A 119 -6.67 -9.85 -18.66
N ALA A 120 -5.97 -9.30 -19.65
CA ALA A 120 -5.80 -7.86 -19.87
C ALA A 120 -6.78 -7.35 -20.93
N ASP A 121 -8.07 -7.48 -20.67
CA ASP A 121 -9.16 -7.18 -21.60
C ASP A 121 -10.36 -6.50 -20.92
N SER A 122 -10.17 -5.97 -19.69
CA SER A 122 -11.19 -5.20 -19.00
C SER A 122 -11.11 -3.72 -19.40
N ARG A 123 -12.26 -3.04 -19.40
CA ARG A 123 -12.35 -1.61 -19.75
C ARG A 123 -11.59 -0.73 -18.73
N ASP A 124 -11.74 -1.05 -17.45
CA ASP A 124 -11.19 -0.31 -16.31
C ASP A 124 -10.89 -1.26 -15.14
N TYR A 125 -10.39 -0.70 -14.03
CA TYR A 125 -10.07 -1.48 -12.84
C TYR A 125 -11.32 -2.11 -12.19
N ASP A 126 -12.42 -1.37 -12.12
CA ASP A 126 -13.66 -1.83 -11.47
C ASP A 126 -14.25 -3.04 -12.22
N GLU A 127 -14.18 -3.02 -13.56
CA GLU A 127 -14.55 -4.17 -14.37
C GLU A 127 -13.60 -5.35 -14.16
N ALA A 128 -12.28 -5.10 -14.10
CA ALA A 128 -11.30 -6.15 -13.84
C ALA A 128 -11.55 -6.83 -12.49
N GLU A 129 -11.84 -6.06 -11.45
CA GLU A 129 -12.14 -6.61 -10.13
C GLU A 129 -13.45 -7.38 -10.10
N ARG A 130 -14.51 -6.85 -10.69
CA ARG A 130 -15.80 -7.54 -10.80
C ARG A 130 -15.67 -8.86 -11.53
N ARG A 131 -14.93 -8.90 -12.65
CA ARG A 131 -14.66 -10.12 -13.43
C ARG A 131 -13.80 -11.14 -12.66
N ALA A 132 -12.81 -10.65 -11.91
CA ALA A 132 -11.99 -11.50 -11.05
C ALA A 132 -12.82 -12.17 -9.94
N LYS A 133 -13.73 -11.42 -9.30
CA LYS A 133 -14.66 -11.95 -8.29
C LYS A 133 -15.65 -12.97 -8.89
N ALA A 134 -16.21 -12.69 -10.07
CA ALA A 134 -17.09 -13.61 -10.78
C ALA A 134 -16.33 -14.90 -11.12
N PHE A 135 -15.15 -14.80 -11.69
CA PHE A 135 -14.29 -15.95 -11.99
C PHE A 135 -13.98 -16.80 -10.75
N ALA A 136 -13.70 -16.15 -9.61
CA ALA A 136 -13.48 -16.85 -8.35
C ALA A 136 -14.71 -17.65 -7.92
N SER A 137 -15.90 -17.04 -8.01
CA SER A 137 -17.18 -17.68 -7.66
C SER A 137 -17.51 -18.88 -8.56
N GLU A 138 -17.29 -18.74 -9.86
CA GLU A 138 -17.60 -19.78 -10.87
C GLU A 138 -16.65 -20.99 -10.80
N THR A 139 -15.36 -20.73 -10.54
CA THR A 139 -14.31 -21.75 -10.60
C THR A 139 -13.92 -22.31 -9.23
N GLY A 140 -14.36 -21.67 -8.15
CA GLY A 140 -13.90 -21.96 -6.79
C GLY A 140 -12.47 -21.49 -6.52
N ALA A 141 -11.89 -20.62 -7.36
CA ALA A 141 -10.60 -20.01 -7.13
C ALA A 141 -10.65 -19.06 -5.91
N SER A 142 -9.51 -18.86 -5.25
CA SER A 142 -9.42 -17.94 -4.11
C SER A 142 -9.12 -16.53 -4.59
N PHE A 143 -10.11 -15.63 -4.48
CA PHE A 143 -9.88 -14.21 -4.73
C PHE A 143 -9.06 -13.59 -3.58
N ILE A 144 -8.00 -12.85 -3.94
CA ILE A 144 -7.17 -12.09 -2.99
C ILE A 144 -7.25 -10.62 -3.38
N SER A 145 -7.96 -9.84 -2.55
CA SER A 145 -8.07 -8.40 -2.73
C SER A 145 -6.73 -7.71 -2.45
N PRO A 146 -6.35 -6.69 -3.23
CA PRO A 146 -5.12 -5.92 -2.99
C PRO A 146 -5.13 -5.11 -1.68
N TYR A 147 -6.26 -4.96 -1.01
CA TYR A 147 -6.43 -4.13 0.19
C TYR A 147 -7.55 -4.59 1.13
N SER A 148 -8.65 -5.16 0.62
CA SER A 148 -9.83 -5.58 1.39
C SER A 148 -9.79 -7.08 1.71
N ASP A 149 -8.70 -7.52 2.35
CA ASP A 149 -8.45 -8.91 2.76
C ASP A 149 -7.71 -8.90 4.09
N ALA A 150 -8.23 -9.56 5.11
CA ALA A 150 -7.69 -9.54 6.47
C ALA A 150 -6.23 -10.04 6.53
N ASP A 151 -5.89 -11.05 5.74
CA ASP A 151 -4.51 -11.58 5.71
C ASP A 151 -3.57 -10.61 4.96
N VAL A 152 -4.05 -9.96 3.88
CA VAL A 152 -3.27 -8.92 3.17
C VAL A 152 -3.00 -7.75 4.11
N ILE A 153 -4.02 -7.29 4.86
CA ILE A 153 -3.88 -6.20 5.83
C ILE A 153 -2.90 -6.59 6.95
N ALA A 154 -3.03 -7.78 7.53
CA ALA A 154 -2.15 -8.26 8.60
C ALA A 154 -0.69 -8.36 8.14
N GLY A 155 -0.45 -8.85 6.91
CA GLY A 155 0.88 -8.87 6.31
C GLY A 155 1.48 -7.47 6.10
N ALA A 156 0.71 -6.54 5.53
CA ALA A 156 1.12 -5.15 5.33
C ALA A 156 1.43 -4.43 6.66
N ALA A 157 0.65 -4.71 7.71
CA ALA A 157 0.81 -4.14 9.04
C ALA A 157 2.15 -4.49 9.71
N THR A 158 2.82 -5.56 9.29
CA THR A 158 4.15 -5.93 9.81
C THR A 158 5.20 -4.85 9.57
N ALA A 159 5.03 -4.00 8.55
CA ALA A 159 5.92 -2.87 8.33
C ALA A 159 5.80 -1.80 9.42
N ALA A 160 4.59 -1.54 9.93
CA ALA A 160 4.38 -0.65 11.07
C ALA A 160 4.90 -1.28 12.38
N LEU A 161 4.77 -2.60 12.55
CA LEU A 161 5.34 -3.29 13.72
C LEU A 161 6.85 -3.09 13.79
N GLU A 162 7.56 -3.17 12.66
CA GLU A 162 9.00 -2.91 12.57
C GLU A 162 9.36 -1.47 12.98
N ILE A 163 8.53 -0.48 12.66
CA ILE A 163 8.73 0.92 13.09
C ILE A 163 8.73 1.01 14.62
N PHE A 164 7.71 0.44 15.27
CA PHE A 164 7.61 0.51 16.73
C PHE A 164 8.61 -0.35 17.47
N GLU A 165 9.19 -1.37 16.83
CA GLU A 165 10.34 -2.11 17.36
C GLU A 165 11.62 -1.27 17.33
N ASP A 166 11.80 -0.42 16.31
CA ASP A 166 12.97 0.44 16.14
C ASP A 166 12.82 1.77 16.91
N ALA A 167 11.59 2.30 17.03
CA ALA A 167 11.27 3.58 17.65
C ALA A 167 9.89 3.54 18.35
N ALA A 168 9.85 2.95 19.54
CA ALA A 168 8.62 2.82 20.33
C ALA A 168 8.01 4.17 20.77
N ASP A 169 8.80 5.23 20.74
CA ASP A 169 8.44 6.60 21.09
C ASP A 169 8.02 7.47 19.89
N THR A 170 7.66 6.86 18.76
CA THR A 170 7.08 7.53 17.60
C THR A 170 5.80 8.27 17.98
N ASP A 171 5.73 9.59 17.74
CA ASP A 171 4.59 10.44 18.05
C ASP A 171 3.55 10.47 16.94
N LEU A 172 4.01 10.29 15.68
CA LEU A 172 3.17 10.43 14.49
C LEU A 172 3.57 9.41 13.42
N LEU A 173 2.58 8.71 12.92
CA LEU A 173 2.71 7.78 11.79
C LEU A 173 1.98 8.36 10.56
N VAL A 174 2.69 8.57 9.46
CA VAL A 174 2.14 9.11 8.21
C VAL A 174 2.11 8.03 7.14
N VAL A 175 0.91 7.71 6.64
CA VAL A 175 0.65 6.54 5.79
C VAL A 175 -0.14 6.92 4.55
N PRO A 176 0.28 6.53 3.32
CA PRO A 176 -0.50 6.77 2.11
C PRO A 176 -1.74 5.88 2.05
N ILE A 177 -2.84 6.40 1.50
CA ILE A 177 -4.10 5.69 1.33
C ILE A 177 -4.43 5.55 -0.15
N GLY A 178 -4.55 4.29 -0.62
CA GLY A 178 -5.34 3.91 -1.79
C GLY A 178 -6.59 3.18 -1.30
N GLY A 179 -6.69 1.87 -1.46
CA GLY A 179 -7.80 1.06 -0.91
C GLY A 179 -7.81 0.86 0.61
N GLY A 180 -6.92 1.52 1.36
CA GLY A 180 -6.94 1.58 2.82
C GLY A 180 -6.26 0.41 3.56
N GLY A 181 -5.77 -0.62 2.87
CA GLY A 181 -5.22 -1.81 3.53
C GLY A 181 -3.98 -1.55 4.39
N LEU A 182 -3.02 -0.74 3.89
CA LEU A 182 -1.80 -0.41 4.64
C LEU A 182 -2.14 0.38 5.91
N ILE A 183 -2.92 1.46 5.77
CA ILE A 183 -3.23 2.33 6.91
C ILE A 183 -4.10 1.64 7.95
N SER A 184 -5.08 0.81 7.53
CA SER A 184 -5.90 0.03 8.47
C SER A 184 -5.04 -0.87 9.36
N GLY A 185 -4.05 -1.51 8.74
CA GLY A 185 -3.09 -2.34 9.44
C GLY A 185 -2.13 -1.54 10.33
N ALA A 186 -1.55 -0.49 9.77
CA ALA A 186 -0.60 0.36 10.49
C ALA A 186 -1.25 1.08 11.69
N ALA A 187 -2.47 1.60 11.53
CA ALA A 187 -3.23 2.22 12.61
C ALA A 187 -3.57 1.22 13.72
N ALA A 188 -3.97 0.00 13.38
CA ALA A 188 -4.25 -1.03 14.38
C ALA A 188 -3.00 -1.38 15.21
N VAL A 189 -1.81 -1.45 14.57
CA VAL A 189 -0.54 -1.65 15.28
C VAL A 189 -0.22 -0.44 16.14
N ALA A 190 -0.27 0.77 15.59
CA ALA A 190 0.04 2.00 16.32
C ALA A 190 -0.82 2.12 17.59
N LYS A 191 -2.15 1.97 17.48
CA LYS A 191 -3.06 2.07 18.63
C LYS A 191 -2.93 0.94 19.64
N ALA A 192 -2.43 -0.23 19.22
CA ALA A 192 -2.18 -1.36 20.13
C ALA A 192 -0.84 -1.23 20.89
N VAL A 193 0.16 -0.58 20.28
CA VAL A 193 1.51 -0.43 20.87
C VAL A 193 1.64 0.89 21.63
N SER A 194 1.08 1.99 21.11
CA SER A 194 1.17 3.32 21.70
C SER A 194 -0.15 4.08 21.58
N THR A 195 -0.80 4.37 22.70
CA THR A 195 -2.02 5.18 22.73
C THR A 195 -1.77 6.66 22.39
N ARG A 196 -0.50 7.11 22.43
CA ARG A 196 -0.10 8.49 22.14
C ARG A 196 0.27 8.73 20.70
N CYS A 197 0.63 7.70 19.95
CA CYS A 197 0.97 7.82 18.54
C CYS A 197 -0.27 8.21 17.72
N ALA A 198 -0.24 9.37 17.11
CA ALA A 198 -1.23 9.79 16.14
C ALA A 198 -0.99 9.12 14.79
N VAL A 199 -2.06 8.86 14.04
CA VAL A 199 -1.99 8.27 12.69
C VAL A 199 -2.63 9.23 11.70
N VAL A 200 -1.87 9.61 10.69
CA VAL A 200 -2.32 10.46 9.59
C VAL A 200 -2.36 9.66 8.30
N GLY A 201 -3.50 9.69 7.65
CA GLY A 201 -3.70 9.15 6.32
C GLY A 201 -3.56 10.21 5.24
N VAL A 202 -2.86 9.87 4.15
CA VAL A 202 -2.60 10.78 3.05
C VAL A 202 -3.20 10.24 1.76
N GLU A 203 -4.11 11.00 1.17
CA GLU A 203 -4.68 10.78 -0.15
C GLU A 203 -4.21 11.86 -1.12
N VAL A 204 -4.48 11.69 -2.42
CA VAL A 204 -4.25 12.74 -3.41
C VAL A 204 -5.52 13.57 -3.62
N GLU A 205 -5.38 14.89 -3.86
CA GLU A 205 -6.52 15.80 -4.00
C GLU A 205 -7.52 15.35 -5.06
N VAL A 206 -7.03 14.79 -6.16
CA VAL A 206 -7.86 14.33 -7.28
C VAL A 206 -8.50 12.95 -7.07
N SER A 207 -8.19 12.27 -5.95
CA SER A 207 -8.75 10.96 -5.60
C SER A 207 -8.72 10.74 -4.09
N CYS A 208 -9.64 11.40 -3.37
CA CYS A 208 -9.72 11.41 -1.90
C CYS A 208 -11.00 10.74 -1.40
N ALA A 209 -11.20 9.47 -1.78
CA ALA A 209 -12.41 8.72 -1.50
C ALA A 209 -12.64 8.49 0.00
N PHE A 210 -11.60 8.18 0.77
CA PHE A 210 -11.72 7.96 2.22
C PHE A 210 -11.95 9.26 2.99
N LEU A 211 -11.29 10.37 2.63
CA LEU A 211 -11.55 11.66 3.25
C LEU A 211 -13.01 12.07 3.06
N THR A 212 -13.54 11.92 1.84
CA THR A 212 -14.94 12.21 1.52
C THR A 212 -15.89 11.29 2.28
N SER A 213 -15.60 9.99 2.32
CA SER A 213 -16.42 8.98 2.99
C SER A 213 -16.44 9.14 4.50
N VAL A 214 -15.30 9.41 5.12
CA VAL A 214 -15.22 9.64 6.58
C VAL A 214 -15.99 10.88 6.99
N ARG A 215 -15.90 11.97 6.22
CA ARG A 215 -16.71 13.19 6.43
C ARG A 215 -18.21 12.94 6.29
N ALA A 216 -18.60 12.06 5.37
CA ALA A 216 -19.98 11.68 5.14
C ALA A 216 -20.51 10.62 6.15
N GLY A 217 -19.60 9.97 6.92
CA GLY A 217 -19.93 8.87 7.82
C GLY A 217 -20.29 7.55 7.11
N LYS A 218 -20.13 7.46 5.80
CA LYS A 218 -20.41 6.28 4.96
C LYS A 218 -19.54 6.31 3.71
N LEU A 219 -19.36 5.17 3.05
CA LEU A 219 -18.69 5.12 1.75
C LEU A 219 -19.43 5.98 0.73
N VAL A 220 -18.65 6.79 0.00
CA VAL A 220 -19.12 7.70 -1.06
C VAL A 220 -18.24 7.51 -2.27
N GLU A 221 -18.84 7.29 -3.41
CA GLU A 221 -18.12 7.24 -4.69
C GLU A 221 -17.71 8.66 -5.12
N ILE A 222 -16.49 8.76 -5.62
CA ILE A 222 -15.93 9.96 -6.22
C ILE A 222 -15.61 9.70 -7.70
N VAL A 223 -15.42 10.75 -8.46
CA VAL A 223 -14.83 10.66 -9.81
C VAL A 223 -13.32 10.91 -9.67
N PRO A 224 -12.48 9.87 -9.73
CA PRO A 224 -11.05 10.03 -9.53
C PRO A 224 -10.41 10.73 -10.75
N GLY A 225 -9.51 11.67 -10.49
CA GLY A 225 -8.67 12.30 -11.50
C GLY A 225 -7.35 11.55 -11.73
N ALA A 226 -6.66 11.91 -12.82
CA ALA A 226 -5.32 11.41 -13.08
C ALA A 226 -4.29 11.99 -12.09
N SER A 227 -3.36 11.16 -11.63
CA SER A 227 -2.33 11.53 -10.65
C SER A 227 -0.99 10.87 -10.96
N LEU A 228 0.10 11.50 -10.49
CA LEU A 228 1.41 10.85 -10.37
C LEU A 228 1.35 9.61 -9.46
N ALA A 229 0.48 9.63 -8.46
CA ALA A 229 0.25 8.53 -7.53
C ALA A 229 -0.85 7.58 -8.02
N ASP A 230 -0.73 7.06 -9.25
CA ASP A 230 -1.69 6.16 -9.90
C ASP A 230 -2.07 4.93 -9.03
N GLY A 231 -1.17 4.48 -8.17
CA GLY A 231 -1.41 3.38 -7.23
C GLY A 231 -2.33 3.72 -6.04
N LEU A 232 -2.72 4.99 -5.87
CA LEU A 232 -3.65 5.44 -4.82
C LEU A 232 -5.03 5.83 -5.37
N GLY A 233 -5.19 5.91 -6.69
CA GLY A 233 -6.43 6.33 -7.33
C GLY A 233 -7.54 5.29 -7.25
N GLY A 234 -8.79 5.76 -7.32
CA GLY A 234 -9.99 4.95 -7.40
C GLY A 234 -10.87 4.99 -6.16
N ASN A 235 -12.01 4.32 -6.27
CA ASN A 235 -12.94 4.12 -5.16
C ASN A 235 -12.62 2.80 -4.44
N PRO A 236 -12.79 2.75 -3.11
CA PRO A 236 -12.79 1.47 -2.42
C PRO A 236 -14.01 0.64 -2.81
N ASP A 237 -13.86 -0.69 -2.78
CA ASP A 237 -14.95 -1.63 -2.94
C ASP A 237 -16.10 -1.30 -1.95
N PRO A 238 -17.36 -1.33 -2.37
CA PRO A 238 -18.50 -1.10 -1.47
C PRO A 238 -18.50 -2.00 -0.22
N ASP A 239 -17.97 -3.22 -0.35
CA ASP A 239 -17.86 -4.19 0.75
C ASP A 239 -16.50 -4.14 1.46
N THR A 240 -15.73 -3.06 1.30
CA THR A 240 -14.39 -2.98 1.88
C THR A 240 -14.39 -3.08 3.39
N ILE A 241 -13.49 -3.91 3.92
CA ILE A 241 -13.27 -4.04 5.37
C ILE A 241 -12.35 -2.95 5.94
N THR A 242 -11.89 -2.00 5.10
CA THR A 242 -10.92 -0.97 5.49
C THR A 242 -11.57 0.31 6.00
N PHE A 243 -12.84 0.58 5.65
CA PHE A 243 -13.52 1.84 6.00
C PHE A 243 -13.67 2.03 7.52
N GLU A 244 -14.24 1.04 8.20
CA GLU A 244 -14.49 1.13 9.67
C GLU A 244 -13.17 1.28 10.46
N PRO A 245 -12.09 0.52 10.20
CA PRO A 245 -10.81 0.77 10.84
C PRO A 245 -10.25 2.17 10.58
N ILE A 246 -10.35 2.69 9.35
CA ILE A 246 -9.87 4.04 9.04
C ILE A 246 -10.68 5.08 9.82
N GLN A 247 -12.01 5.00 9.79
CA GLN A 247 -12.88 5.93 10.51
C GLN A 247 -12.61 5.95 12.01
N ARG A 248 -12.26 4.79 12.59
CA ARG A 248 -12.12 4.63 14.04
C ARG A 248 -10.70 4.89 14.56
N LEU A 249 -9.66 4.54 13.78
CA LEU A 249 -8.28 4.46 14.28
C LEU A 249 -7.35 5.53 13.68
N VAL A 250 -7.77 6.19 12.59
CA VAL A 250 -6.98 7.24 11.94
C VAL A 250 -7.41 8.59 12.52
N ASP A 251 -6.43 9.33 13.06
CA ASP A 251 -6.72 10.59 13.76
C ASP A 251 -6.95 11.76 12.81
N GLN A 252 -6.32 11.71 11.61
CA GLN A 252 -6.45 12.76 10.61
C GLN A 252 -6.32 12.18 9.19
N LEU A 253 -7.13 12.70 8.27
CA LEU A 253 -6.98 12.48 6.83
C LEU A 253 -6.65 13.81 6.16
N VAL A 254 -5.63 13.80 5.30
CA VAL A 254 -5.19 14.96 4.52
C VAL A 254 -5.03 14.60 3.06
N THR A 255 -5.02 15.61 2.20
CA THR A 255 -4.72 15.45 0.79
C THR A 255 -3.45 16.19 0.40
N VAL A 256 -2.76 15.68 -0.62
CA VAL A 256 -1.60 16.30 -1.25
C VAL A 256 -1.90 16.60 -2.70
N SER A 257 -1.34 17.71 -3.19
CA SER A 257 -1.44 18.11 -4.60
C SER A 257 -0.42 17.35 -5.46
N GLU A 258 -0.59 17.43 -6.79
CA GLU A 258 0.40 16.90 -7.75
C GLU A 258 1.77 17.62 -7.60
N GLN A 259 1.77 18.90 -7.22
CA GLN A 259 3.01 19.64 -6.96
C GLN A 259 3.70 19.12 -5.70
N ASP A 260 2.96 18.90 -4.60
CA ASP A 260 3.52 18.30 -3.38
C ASP A 260 4.16 16.92 -3.66
N LEU A 261 3.50 16.10 -4.51
CA LEU A 261 4.03 14.80 -4.94
C LEU A 261 5.31 14.93 -5.75
N LYS A 262 5.35 15.87 -6.70
CA LYS A 262 6.53 16.14 -7.52
C LYS A 262 7.71 16.60 -6.64
N ASP A 263 7.49 17.55 -5.76
CA ASP A 263 8.53 18.09 -4.87
C ASP A 263 9.06 17.00 -3.93
N ALA A 264 8.17 16.13 -3.41
CA ALA A 264 8.57 15.01 -2.59
C ALA A 264 9.38 13.96 -3.36
N LEU A 265 8.98 13.63 -4.60
CA LEU A 265 9.73 12.70 -5.46
C LEU A 265 11.14 13.21 -5.77
N VAL A 266 11.25 14.48 -6.16
CA VAL A 266 12.53 15.11 -6.45
C VAL A 266 13.40 15.15 -5.19
N GLY A 267 12.86 15.60 -4.06
CA GLY A 267 13.61 15.69 -2.80
C GLY A 267 14.07 14.34 -2.26
N LEU A 268 13.23 13.30 -2.34
CA LEU A 268 13.63 11.93 -1.96
C LEU A 268 14.83 11.45 -2.77
N VAL A 269 14.85 11.71 -4.09
CA VAL A 269 15.97 11.30 -4.96
C VAL A 269 17.23 12.15 -4.70
N THR A 270 17.07 13.47 -4.62
CA THR A 270 18.22 14.39 -4.61
C THR A 270 18.83 14.59 -3.23
N ALA A 271 18.05 14.52 -2.17
CA ALA A 271 18.49 14.75 -0.81
C ALA A 271 18.63 13.46 0.03
N ASP A 272 17.66 12.55 -0.06
CA ASP A 272 17.68 11.29 0.70
C ASP A 272 18.24 10.11 -0.10
N HIS A 273 18.49 10.27 -1.42
CA HIS A 273 18.94 9.24 -2.34
C HIS A 273 18.01 8.02 -2.39
N VAL A 274 16.71 8.26 -2.23
CA VAL A 274 15.64 7.25 -2.19
C VAL A 274 14.79 7.36 -3.45
N ILE A 275 14.69 6.28 -4.22
CA ILE A 275 13.74 6.19 -5.32
C ILE A 275 12.37 5.80 -4.78
N ALA A 276 11.34 6.56 -5.17
CA ALA A 276 9.94 6.27 -4.91
C ALA A 276 9.10 6.39 -6.19
N GLU A 277 7.96 5.71 -6.23
CA GLU A 277 6.86 6.01 -7.16
C GLU A 277 5.92 7.07 -6.57
N GLY A 278 5.01 7.63 -7.35
CA GLY A 278 4.09 8.65 -6.86
C GLY A 278 3.31 8.24 -5.61
N ALA A 279 2.78 7.02 -5.58
CA ALA A 279 2.12 6.45 -4.41
C ALA A 279 3.08 6.30 -3.20
N GLY A 280 4.36 6.01 -3.47
CA GLY A 280 5.40 5.92 -2.44
C GLY A 280 5.81 7.26 -1.87
N ALA A 281 5.65 8.34 -2.62
CA ALA A 281 5.98 9.71 -2.22
C ALA A 281 4.83 10.44 -1.53
N ALA A 282 3.61 9.91 -1.51
CA ALA A 282 2.44 10.63 -1.00
C ALA A 282 2.55 10.97 0.50
N ALA A 283 3.05 10.07 1.34
CA ALA A 283 3.24 10.37 2.75
C ALA A 283 4.36 11.41 2.98
N PRO A 284 5.56 11.32 2.35
CA PRO A 284 6.54 12.41 2.33
C PRO A 284 5.96 13.73 1.82
N ALA A 285 5.12 13.72 0.79
CA ALA A 285 4.50 14.92 0.21
C ALA A 285 3.64 15.69 1.22
N ALA A 286 3.00 15.00 2.17
CA ALA A 286 2.25 15.67 3.23
C ALA A 286 3.15 16.51 4.19
N VAL A 287 4.40 16.09 4.37
CA VAL A 287 5.41 16.86 5.12
C VAL A 287 5.94 18.01 4.28
N VAL A 288 6.32 17.75 3.04
CA VAL A 288 6.86 18.75 2.08
C VAL A 288 5.85 19.88 1.85
N GLY A 289 4.62 19.53 1.54
CA GLY A 289 3.51 20.47 1.29
C GLY A 289 2.93 21.11 2.54
N LYS A 290 3.50 20.82 3.74
CA LYS A 290 3.02 21.34 5.04
C LYS A 290 1.53 21.08 5.29
N ARG A 291 1.04 19.91 4.81
CA ARG A 291 -0.35 19.49 4.97
C ARG A 291 -0.66 19.00 6.38
N ILE A 292 0.38 18.74 7.17
CA ILE A 292 0.34 18.29 8.55
C ILE A 292 1.33 19.09 9.39
N ASN A 293 0.98 19.34 10.65
CA ASN A 293 1.93 19.94 11.61
C ASN A 293 2.73 18.84 12.31
N VAL A 294 4.01 18.79 12.04
CA VAL A 294 4.94 17.79 12.59
C VAL A 294 6.01 18.37 13.52
N THR A 295 6.07 19.70 13.68
CA THR A 295 7.12 20.41 14.40
C THR A 295 7.34 19.85 15.81
N GLY A 296 8.59 19.56 16.15
CA GLY A 296 9.00 19.05 17.46
C GLY A 296 8.60 17.59 17.74
N ARG A 297 8.08 16.84 16.75
CA ARG A 297 7.65 15.45 16.90
C ARG A 297 8.67 14.48 16.30
N ARG A 298 8.66 13.23 16.79
CA ARG A 298 9.25 12.09 16.11
C ARG A 298 8.22 11.47 15.17
N VAL A 299 8.50 11.54 13.87
CA VAL A 299 7.56 11.21 12.80
C VAL A 299 8.07 10.04 11.98
N ALA A 300 7.29 8.99 11.86
CA ALA A 300 7.53 7.88 10.95
C ALA A 300 6.69 8.07 9.67
N VAL A 301 7.36 8.08 8.52
CA VAL A 301 6.74 8.30 7.20
C VAL A 301 6.98 7.09 6.31
N PHE A 302 5.91 6.54 5.71
CA PHE A 302 6.04 5.43 4.78
C PHE A 302 6.47 5.88 3.38
N VAL A 303 7.55 5.29 2.86
CA VAL A 303 7.86 5.27 1.43
C VAL A 303 7.40 3.91 0.89
N SER A 304 6.15 3.85 0.43
CA SER A 304 5.41 2.59 0.26
C SER A 304 5.81 1.77 -0.95
N GLY A 305 6.46 2.38 -1.97
CA GLY A 305 6.90 1.70 -3.17
C GLY A 305 7.78 2.54 -4.08
N ALA A 306 8.44 1.88 -5.05
CA ALA A 306 9.40 2.50 -5.98
C ALA A 306 9.21 2.05 -7.45
N ASN A 307 8.09 1.43 -7.81
CA ASN A 307 7.85 0.92 -9.16
C ASN A 307 7.46 2.04 -10.14
N ILE A 308 8.37 2.97 -10.37
CA ILE A 308 8.23 4.08 -11.32
C ILE A 308 8.92 3.76 -12.65
N ASP A 309 8.30 4.19 -13.76
CA ASP A 309 8.94 4.09 -15.06
C ASP A 309 10.14 5.04 -15.17
N ARG A 310 11.20 4.57 -15.86
CA ARG A 310 12.45 5.34 -16.01
C ARG A 310 12.25 6.67 -16.74
N ALA A 311 11.43 6.68 -17.79
CA ALA A 311 11.18 7.90 -18.56
C ALA A 311 10.39 8.90 -17.73
N ARG A 312 9.40 8.42 -16.94
CA ARG A 312 8.64 9.26 -16.02
C ARG A 312 9.52 9.85 -14.92
N LEU A 313 10.41 9.03 -14.31
CA LEU A 313 11.35 9.52 -13.32
C LEU A 313 12.30 10.56 -13.90
N ALA A 314 12.87 10.31 -15.09
CA ALA A 314 13.76 11.25 -15.75
C ALA A 314 13.06 12.59 -16.04
N ALA A 315 11.80 12.56 -16.49
CA ALA A 315 11.02 13.78 -16.75
C ALA A 315 10.68 14.58 -15.47
N LEU A 316 10.60 13.93 -14.31
CA LEU A 316 10.39 14.58 -13.03
C LEU A 316 11.65 15.27 -12.50
N LEU A 317 12.83 14.76 -12.87
CA LEU A 317 14.13 15.26 -12.43
C LEU A 317 14.73 16.31 -13.39
N ALA A 318 14.16 16.48 -14.58
CA ALA A 318 14.55 17.50 -15.57
C ALA A 318 13.96 18.87 -15.24
#